data_5b898b35175a6d11f182088a7e2df482
#
_entry.id   5b898b35175a6d11f182088a7e2df482
#
_cell.length_a   1.000
_cell.length_b   1.000
_cell.length_c   1.000
_cell.angle_alpha   90.00
_cell.angle_beta   90.00
_cell.angle_gamma   90.00
#
_symmetry.space_group_name_H-M   'P 1'
#
loop_
_entity.id
_entity.type
_entity.pdbx_description
1 polymer ?
#
loop_
_entity_poly.entity_id
_entity_poly.type
_entity_poly.pdbx_seq_one_letter_code
_entity_poly.pdbx_strand_id
1 'polypeptide(L)'
;MAALKYWVWLAALPGVGSRVKLRLLEHFSSPEEIYYAPPEELLLTGAVDKLQAKLLADKSLTRAEDVLAACAKAGQFIVTMDDTTYPARLRDIFDPPLLLYGKGSMPIFDDEAAIAVVGTRKCTAYGLDVASQLGYELAKQGALVLSGMAKGIDTAAMK
;
A
#
# COMPACT_ATOMS: atom_id res chain seq x y z
N MET A 1 -18.43 0.75 -2.85
CA MET A 1 -17.95 1.72 -1.82
C MET A 1 -18.16 1.22 -0.39
N ALA A 2 -19.18 0.41 -0.09
CA ALA A 2 -19.38 -0.09 1.30
C ALA A 2 -18.20 -0.92 1.83
N ALA A 3 -17.62 -1.80 1.05
CA ALA A 3 -16.50 -2.66 1.45
C ALA A 3 -15.17 -1.89 1.69
N LEU A 4 -14.91 -0.81 0.94
CA LEU A 4 -13.64 -0.08 1.00
C LEU A 4 -13.35 0.54 2.38
N LYS A 5 -14.37 1.00 3.10
CA LYS A 5 -14.20 1.56 4.45
C LYS A 5 -13.61 0.55 5.45
N TYR A 6 -13.94 -0.73 5.30
CA TYR A 6 -13.40 -1.80 6.15
C TYR A 6 -11.95 -2.13 5.82
N TRP A 7 -11.56 -2.06 4.54
CA TRP A 7 -10.17 -2.16 4.14
C TRP A 7 -9.33 -1.03 4.76
N VAL A 8 -9.83 0.22 4.67
CA VAL A 8 -9.13 1.37 5.26
C VAL A 8 -9.10 1.28 6.78
N TRP A 9 -10.20 0.85 7.43
CA TRP A 9 -10.25 0.61 8.86
C TRP A 9 -9.19 -0.40 9.29
N LEU A 10 -9.17 -1.58 8.67
CA LEU A 10 -8.22 -2.64 9.00
C LEU A 10 -6.77 -2.16 8.77
N ALA A 11 -6.49 -1.53 7.64
CA ALA A 11 -5.17 -1.02 7.34
C ALA A 11 -4.68 0.03 8.34
N ALA A 12 -5.57 0.96 8.74
CA ALA A 12 -5.24 2.09 9.61
C ALA A 12 -5.24 1.75 11.11
N LEU A 13 -5.63 0.51 11.50
CA LEU A 13 -5.75 0.13 12.90
C LEU A 13 -4.38 0.11 13.57
N PRO A 14 -4.13 0.94 14.61
CA PRO A 14 -2.86 0.99 15.29
C PRO A 14 -2.67 -0.23 16.21
N GLY A 15 -1.43 -0.65 16.44
CA GLY A 15 -1.10 -1.73 17.36
C GLY A 15 -1.35 -3.14 16.82
N VAL A 16 -1.93 -3.28 15.62
CA VAL A 16 -2.07 -4.55 14.91
C VAL A 16 -1.17 -4.49 13.67
N GLY A 17 -0.12 -5.29 13.65
CA GLY A 17 0.84 -5.30 12.53
C GLY A 17 0.25 -5.90 11.26
N SER A 18 0.83 -5.54 10.09
CA SER A 18 0.36 -6.00 8.77
C SER A 18 0.27 -7.51 8.67
N ARG A 19 1.25 -8.24 9.15
CA ARG A 19 1.24 -9.72 9.15
C ARG A 19 0.09 -10.34 9.93
N VAL A 20 -0.32 -9.71 11.03
CA VAL A 20 -1.48 -10.17 11.80
C VAL A 20 -2.76 -9.94 10.99
N LYS A 21 -2.87 -8.79 10.36
CA LYS A 21 -4.00 -8.45 9.48
C LYS A 21 -4.09 -9.40 8.28
N LEU A 22 -2.95 -9.74 7.67
CA LEU A 22 -2.89 -10.71 6.57
C LEU A 22 -3.34 -12.10 7.02
N ARG A 23 -2.85 -12.58 8.17
CA ARG A 23 -3.31 -13.87 8.73
C ARG A 23 -4.79 -13.88 9.05
N LEU A 24 -5.36 -12.76 9.50
CA LEU A 24 -6.82 -12.67 9.67
C LEU A 24 -7.56 -12.83 8.34
N LEU A 25 -7.04 -12.23 7.26
CA LEU A 25 -7.63 -12.36 5.92
C LEU A 25 -7.48 -13.78 5.32
N GLU A 26 -6.60 -14.63 5.87
CA GLU A 26 -6.56 -16.06 5.52
C GLU A 26 -7.73 -16.84 6.15
N HIS A 27 -8.32 -16.34 7.25
CA HIS A 27 -9.44 -16.97 7.97
C HIS A 27 -10.79 -16.36 7.63
N PHE A 28 -10.82 -15.09 7.27
CA PHE A 28 -12.03 -14.34 6.92
C PHE A 28 -11.98 -13.93 5.46
N SER A 29 -13.11 -14.02 4.78
CA SER A 29 -13.18 -13.72 3.34
C SER A 29 -13.04 -12.22 3.03
N SER A 30 -13.16 -11.35 4.05
CA SER A 30 -13.09 -9.89 3.85
C SER A 30 -12.78 -9.14 5.14
N PRO A 31 -12.26 -7.90 5.06
CA PRO A 31 -12.15 -7.01 6.22
C PRO A 31 -13.50 -6.69 6.88
N GLU A 32 -14.60 -6.77 6.14
CA GLU A 32 -15.94 -6.57 6.69
C GLU A 32 -16.32 -7.69 7.65
N GLU A 33 -16.02 -8.95 7.33
CA GLU A 33 -16.22 -10.08 8.23
C GLU A 33 -15.37 -9.92 9.49
N ILE A 34 -14.10 -9.53 9.38
CA ILE A 34 -13.24 -9.25 10.53
C ILE A 34 -13.83 -8.13 11.41
N TYR A 35 -14.41 -7.11 10.77
CA TYR A 35 -15.04 -6.01 11.48
C TYR A 35 -16.24 -6.48 12.32
N TYR A 36 -17.07 -7.39 11.79
CA TYR A 36 -18.24 -7.90 12.51
C TYR A 36 -17.95 -9.08 13.42
N ALA A 37 -16.80 -9.74 13.28
CA ALA A 37 -16.41 -10.86 14.11
C ALA A 37 -16.31 -10.46 15.60
N PRO A 38 -16.86 -11.27 16.53
CA PRO A 38 -16.67 -11.07 17.94
C PRO A 38 -15.23 -11.39 18.36
N PRO A 39 -14.72 -10.81 19.46
CA PRO A 39 -13.34 -11.04 19.91
C PRO A 39 -12.97 -12.52 20.12
N GLU A 40 -13.92 -13.33 20.54
CA GLU A 40 -13.75 -14.77 20.77
C GLU A 40 -13.43 -15.49 19.45
N GLU A 41 -14.13 -15.15 18.37
CA GLU A 41 -13.90 -15.72 17.04
C GLU A 41 -12.54 -15.30 16.50
N LEU A 42 -12.16 -14.03 16.66
CA LEU A 42 -10.84 -13.55 16.30
C LEU A 42 -9.71 -14.31 17.02
N LEU A 43 -9.89 -14.60 18.31
CA LEU A 43 -8.93 -15.37 19.10
C LEU A 43 -8.80 -16.83 18.64
N LEU A 44 -9.91 -17.45 18.22
CA LEU A 44 -9.92 -18.84 17.73
C LEU A 44 -9.07 -19.02 16.46
N THR A 45 -8.84 -17.97 15.68
CA THR A 45 -7.95 -18.05 14.51
C THR A 45 -6.49 -18.30 14.86
N GLY A 46 -6.08 -18.01 16.11
CA GLY A 46 -4.68 -18.01 16.50
C GLY A 46 -3.82 -16.92 15.84
N ALA A 47 -4.43 -16.05 15.04
CA ALA A 47 -3.74 -14.95 14.36
C ALA A 47 -3.48 -13.76 15.29
N VAL A 48 -4.31 -13.60 16.33
CA VAL A 48 -4.28 -12.46 17.25
C VAL A 48 -4.15 -12.91 18.71
N ASP A 49 -3.50 -12.08 19.52
CA ASP A 49 -3.52 -12.19 20.97
C ASP A 49 -4.70 -11.42 21.59
N LYS A 50 -4.86 -11.52 22.92
CA LYS A 50 -5.96 -10.86 23.64
C LYS A 50 -5.94 -9.33 23.52
N LEU A 51 -4.74 -8.73 23.45
CA LEU A 51 -4.60 -7.28 23.30
C LEU A 51 -5.02 -6.85 21.88
N GLN A 52 -4.58 -7.58 20.87
CA GLN A 52 -4.92 -7.31 19.47
C GLN A 52 -6.42 -7.55 19.21
N ALA A 53 -7.03 -8.59 19.78
CA ALA A 53 -8.47 -8.81 19.70
C ALA A 53 -9.26 -7.65 20.33
N LYS A 54 -8.76 -7.09 21.44
CA LYS A 54 -9.36 -5.90 22.06
C LYS A 54 -9.23 -4.66 21.18
N LEU A 55 -8.09 -4.48 20.49
CA LEU A 55 -7.91 -3.37 19.53
C LEU A 55 -8.86 -3.51 18.33
N LEU A 56 -9.04 -4.73 17.83
CA LEU A 56 -9.98 -5.05 16.75
C LEU A 56 -11.46 -4.90 17.18
N ALA A 57 -11.74 -4.90 18.48
CA ALA A 57 -13.07 -4.62 19.01
C ALA A 57 -13.44 -3.13 18.97
N ASP A 58 -12.48 -2.22 18.75
CA ASP A 58 -12.77 -0.84 18.42
C ASP A 58 -13.32 -0.75 16.99
N LYS A 59 -14.63 -0.64 16.91
CA LYS A 59 -15.40 -0.61 15.65
C LYS A 59 -15.61 0.82 15.13
N SER A 60 -14.79 1.79 15.58
CA SER A 60 -14.87 3.15 15.04
C SER A 60 -14.41 3.22 13.59
N LEU A 61 -15.28 3.67 12.70
CA LEU A 61 -14.99 3.92 11.30
C LEU A 61 -14.59 5.36 11.01
N THR A 62 -14.62 6.25 12.00
CA THR A 62 -14.38 7.69 11.84
C THR A 62 -13.05 7.95 11.11
N ARG A 63 -11.98 7.29 11.56
CA ARG A 63 -10.67 7.42 10.90
C ARG A 63 -10.67 6.94 9.44
N ALA A 64 -11.40 5.87 9.16
CA ALA A 64 -11.51 5.35 7.78
C ALA A 64 -12.30 6.32 6.89
N GLU A 65 -13.36 6.89 7.41
CA GLU A 65 -14.19 7.88 6.71
C GLU A 65 -13.40 9.16 6.44
N ASP A 66 -12.63 9.65 7.41
CA ASP A 66 -11.74 10.81 7.25
C ASP A 66 -10.69 10.58 6.15
N VAL A 67 -10.08 9.39 6.12
CA VAL A 67 -9.11 9.01 5.09
C VAL A 67 -9.76 8.96 3.71
N LEU A 68 -10.94 8.34 3.60
CA LEU A 68 -11.69 8.29 2.34
C LEU A 68 -12.07 9.69 1.84
N ALA A 69 -12.53 10.56 2.72
CA ALA A 69 -12.85 11.95 2.39
C ALA A 69 -11.60 12.73 1.94
N ALA A 70 -10.46 12.54 2.62
CA ALA A 70 -9.20 13.16 2.26
C ALA A 70 -8.70 12.69 0.88
N CYS A 71 -8.78 11.39 0.60
CA CYS A 71 -8.43 10.84 -0.71
C CYS A 71 -9.32 11.41 -1.81
N ALA A 72 -10.62 11.46 -1.61
CA ALA A 72 -11.55 12.03 -2.59
C ALA A 72 -11.23 13.52 -2.86
N LYS A 73 -10.97 14.30 -1.81
CA LYS A 73 -10.59 15.72 -1.94
C LYS A 73 -9.26 15.91 -2.67
N ALA A 74 -8.30 14.99 -2.47
CA ALA A 74 -6.99 15.06 -3.11
C ALA A 74 -6.95 14.46 -4.53
N GLY A 75 -8.06 13.91 -5.03
CA GLY A 75 -8.11 13.18 -6.30
C GLY A 75 -7.25 11.92 -6.27
N GLN A 76 -7.19 11.24 -5.13
CA GLN A 76 -6.48 9.98 -4.95
C GLN A 76 -7.44 8.81 -5.07
N PHE A 77 -6.97 7.71 -5.64
CA PHE A 77 -7.65 6.42 -5.64
C PHE A 77 -7.03 5.48 -4.60
N ILE A 78 -7.78 4.45 -4.23
CA ILE A 78 -7.31 3.40 -3.33
C ILE A 78 -7.44 2.07 -4.06
N VAL A 79 -6.39 1.26 -4.03
CA VAL A 79 -6.35 -0.11 -4.55
C VAL A 79 -6.12 -1.05 -3.37
N THR A 80 -6.99 -2.01 -3.19
CA THR A 80 -6.91 -3.03 -2.14
C THR A 80 -6.22 -4.30 -2.66
N MET A 81 -5.76 -5.16 -1.77
CA MET A 81 -5.15 -6.45 -2.18
C MET A 81 -6.09 -7.33 -3.01
N ASP A 82 -7.42 -7.18 -2.89
CA ASP A 82 -8.40 -7.95 -3.65
C ASP A 82 -8.67 -7.39 -5.03
N ASP A 83 -8.24 -6.15 -5.30
CA ASP A 83 -8.43 -5.54 -6.61
C ASP A 83 -7.53 -6.23 -7.66
N THR A 84 -8.07 -6.43 -8.84
CA THR A 84 -7.33 -7.01 -9.98
C THR A 84 -6.16 -6.14 -10.44
N THR A 85 -6.20 -4.84 -10.15
CA THR A 85 -5.15 -3.88 -10.46
C THR A 85 -4.05 -3.81 -9.40
N TYR A 86 -4.20 -4.54 -8.28
CA TYR A 86 -3.14 -4.61 -7.27
C TYR A 86 -1.96 -5.40 -7.84
N PRO A 87 -0.72 -4.85 -7.82
CA PRO A 87 0.43 -5.51 -8.43
C PRO A 87 0.72 -6.89 -7.80
N ALA A 88 0.73 -7.95 -8.60
CA ALA A 88 1.05 -9.30 -8.13
C ALA A 88 2.44 -9.35 -7.51
N ARG A 89 3.41 -8.68 -8.11
CA ARG A 89 4.79 -8.56 -7.57
C ARG A 89 4.83 -7.98 -6.15
N LEU A 90 3.90 -7.07 -5.82
CA LEU A 90 3.84 -6.49 -4.49
C LEU A 90 3.12 -7.40 -3.50
N ARG A 91 2.19 -8.25 -3.99
CA ARG A 91 1.50 -9.25 -3.17
C ARG A 91 2.47 -10.35 -2.69
N ASP A 92 3.49 -10.65 -3.49
CA ASP A 92 4.46 -11.72 -3.23
C ASP A 92 5.59 -11.32 -2.27
N ILE A 93 5.70 -10.06 -1.86
CA ILE A 93 6.70 -9.66 -0.87
C ILE A 93 6.35 -10.16 0.53
N PHE A 94 7.36 -10.20 1.42
CA PHE A 94 7.21 -10.71 2.78
C PHE A 94 6.11 -10.02 3.62
N ASP A 95 5.90 -8.73 3.43
CA ASP A 95 4.93 -7.92 4.16
C ASP A 95 4.18 -6.97 3.20
N PRO A 96 3.26 -7.50 2.38
CA PRO A 96 2.54 -6.70 1.42
C PRO A 96 1.58 -5.73 2.09
N PRO A 97 1.49 -4.48 1.62
CA PRO A 97 0.50 -3.53 2.11
C PRO A 97 -0.92 -3.96 1.75
N LEU A 98 -1.86 -3.90 2.70
CA LEU A 98 -3.26 -4.27 2.48
C LEU A 98 -3.95 -3.40 1.42
N LEU A 99 -3.48 -2.16 1.26
CA LEU A 99 -3.98 -1.24 0.26
C LEU A 99 -2.91 -0.23 -0.15
N LEU A 100 -3.08 0.35 -1.33
CA LEU A 100 -2.24 1.39 -1.90
C LEU A 100 -3.07 2.66 -2.11
N TYR A 101 -2.48 3.80 -1.79
CA TYR A 101 -3.02 5.10 -2.17
C TYR A 101 -2.31 5.59 -3.42
N GLY A 102 -3.06 5.88 -4.47
CA GLY A 102 -2.52 6.31 -5.75
C GLY A 102 -3.00 7.70 -6.15
N LYS A 103 -2.20 8.39 -6.96
CA LYS A 103 -2.57 9.64 -7.60
C LYS A 103 -2.06 9.64 -9.04
N GLY A 104 -2.90 10.07 -9.97
CA GLY A 104 -2.61 9.98 -11.39
C GLY A 104 -3.19 8.71 -12.00
N SER A 105 -2.45 8.02 -12.85
CA SER A 105 -2.86 6.75 -13.48
C SER A 105 -2.09 5.57 -12.89
N MET A 106 -2.77 4.45 -12.76
CA MET A 106 -2.16 3.20 -12.32
C MET A 106 -1.57 2.48 -13.54
N PRO A 107 -0.25 2.24 -13.59
CA PRO A 107 0.35 1.45 -14.66
C PRO A 107 0.07 -0.04 -14.48
N ILE A 108 0.24 -0.83 -15.53
CA ILE A 108 0.19 -2.29 -15.47
C ILE A 108 1.56 -2.80 -15.01
N PHE A 109 1.74 -2.91 -13.71
CA PHE A 109 3.04 -3.21 -13.12
C PHE A 109 3.59 -4.60 -13.46
N ASP A 110 2.75 -5.56 -13.74
CA ASP A 110 3.17 -6.96 -13.88
C ASP A 110 3.61 -7.32 -15.30
N ASP A 111 3.18 -6.55 -16.30
CA ASP A 111 3.47 -6.81 -17.71
C ASP A 111 4.78 -6.16 -18.21
N GLU A 112 5.27 -5.15 -17.48
CA GLU A 112 6.41 -4.37 -17.93
C GLU A 112 7.64 -4.55 -17.04
N ALA A 113 8.83 -4.28 -17.58
CA ALA A 113 10.05 -4.22 -16.81
C ALA A 113 9.97 -3.06 -15.80
N ALA A 114 10.03 -3.34 -14.52
CA ALA A 114 10.03 -2.34 -13.46
C ALA A 114 11.43 -2.20 -12.87
N ILE A 115 12.01 -1.00 -12.97
CA ILE A 115 13.39 -0.72 -12.58
C ILE A 115 13.41 0.35 -11.49
N ALA A 116 13.96 -0.01 -10.32
CA ALA A 116 14.12 0.93 -9.23
C ALA A 116 15.38 1.76 -9.42
N VAL A 117 15.23 3.10 -9.44
CA VAL A 117 16.34 4.05 -9.44
C VAL A 117 16.33 4.77 -8.10
N VAL A 118 17.33 4.49 -7.28
CA VAL A 118 17.47 5.02 -5.91
C VAL A 118 18.88 5.51 -5.67
N GLY A 119 19.05 6.51 -4.81
CA GLY A 119 20.37 6.99 -4.49
C GLY A 119 20.44 8.04 -3.38
N THR A 120 21.58 8.70 -3.29
CA THR A 120 21.84 9.66 -2.23
C THR A 120 20.99 10.92 -2.35
N ARG A 121 20.59 11.47 -1.18
CA ARG A 121 19.91 12.78 -1.09
C ARG A 121 20.87 13.96 -1.29
N LYS A 122 22.20 13.74 -1.05
CA LYS A 122 23.25 14.72 -1.26
C LYS A 122 24.10 14.25 -2.44
N CYS A 123 23.69 14.60 -3.65
CA CYS A 123 24.34 14.19 -4.88
C CYS A 123 25.10 15.35 -5.52
N THR A 124 26.08 15.04 -6.37
CA THR A 124 26.76 15.99 -7.25
C THR A 124 25.89 16.37 -8.43
N ALA A 125 26.20 17.46 -9.12
CA ALA A 125 25.55 17.83 -10.38
C ALA A 125 25.61 16.68 -11.39
N TYR A 126 26.79 16.07 -11.56
CA TYR A 126 26.98 14.89 -12.40
C TYR A 126 26.03 13.74 -12.05
N GLY A 127 25.84 13.44 -10.75
CA GLY A 127 24.94 12.41 -10.30
C GLY A 127 23.48 12.71 -10.64
N LEU A 128 23.06 13.97 -10.57
CA LEU A 128 21.70 14.40 -10.99
C LEU A 128 21.50 14.22 -12.49
N ASP A 129 22.47 14.64 -13.31
CA ASP A 129 22.40 14.54 -14.76
C ASP A 129 22.33 13.08 -15.21
N VAL A 130 23.19 12.22 -14.65
CA VAL A 130 23.19 10.78 -14.96
C VAL A 130 21.86 10.11 -14.53
N ALA A 131 21.34 10.43 -13.35
CA ALA A 131 20.09 9.85 -12.88
C ALA A 131 18.90 10.28 -13.79
N SER A 132 18.83 11.55 -14.16
CA SER A 132 17.80 12.06 -15.07
C SER A 132 17.88 11.40 -16.44
N GLN A 133 19.08 11.32 -17.02
CA GLN A 133 19.29 10.67 -18.31
C GLN A 133 18.93 9.18 -18.26
N LEU A 134 19.36 8.47 -17.20
CA LEU A 134 19.04 7.06 -17.02
C LEU A 134 17.53 6.82 -16.91
N GLY A 135 16.84 7.62 -16.08
CA GLY A 135 15.38 7.53 -15.93
C GLY A 135 14.66 7.75 -17.25
N TYR A 136 15.05 8.78 -17.99
CA TYR A 136 14.49 9.09 -19.30
C TYR A 136 14.70 7.93 -20.31
N GLU A 137 15.92 7.42 -20.44
CA GLU A 137 16.21 6.34 -21.40
C GLU A 137 15.51 5.04 -21.03
N LEU A 138 15.40 4.70 -19.75
CA LEU A 138 14.62 3.55 -19.27
C LEU A 138 13.14 3.69 -19.64
N ALA A 139 12.54 4.85 -19.33
CA ALA A 139 11.13 5.09 -19.65
C ALA A 139 10.88 5.08 -21.17
N LYS A 140 11.80 5.64 -21.96
CA LYS A 140 11.74 5.64 -23.43
C LYS A 140 11.78 4.23 -24.01
N GLN A 141 12.44 3.28 -23.36
CA GLN A 141 12.45 1.85 -23.75
C GLN A 141 11.24 1.07 -23.21
N GLY A 142 10.26 1.73 -22.60
CA GLY A 142 9.04 1.13 -22.09
C GLY A 142 9.17 0.53 -20.67
N ALA A 143 10.27 0.79 -19.97
CA ALA A 143 10.37 0.34 -18.59
C ALA A 143 9.62 1.28 -17.62
N LEU A 144 9.01 0.69 -16.58
CA LEU A 144 8.48 1.44 -15.44
C LEU A 144 9.64 1.85 -14.53
N VAL A 145 9.89 3.15 -14.42
CA VAL A 145 10.89 3.68 -13.49
C VAL A 145 10.24 3.85 -12.12
N LEU A 146 10.76 3.15 -11.13
CA LEU A 146 10.29 3.19 -9.74
C LEU A 146 11.26 3.98 -8.87
N SER A 147 10.76 4.85 -8.02
CA SER A 147 11.62 5.61 -7.10
C SER A 147 10.85 6.00 -5.84
N GLY A 148 11.57 6.22 -4.74
CA GLY A 148 11.01 6.71 -3.48
C GLY A 148 10.72 8.22 -3.47
N MET A 149 10.93 8.93 -4.57
CA MET A 149 10.69 10.39 -4.70
C MET A 149 11.44 11.24 -3.66
N ALA A 150 12.51 10.71 -3.07
CA ALA A 150 13.35 11.48 -2.16
C ALA A 150 14.13 12.56 -2.91
N LYS A 151 14.58 13.61 -2.20
CA LYS A 151 15.48 14.61 -2.80
C LYS A 151 16.74 13.92 -3.35
N GLY A 152 17.31 14.45 -4.44
CA GLY A 152 18.53 13.95 -5.05
C GLY A 152 18.29 13.00 -6.20
N ILE A 153 18.96 11.86 -6.22
CA ILE A 153 18.94 10.88 -7.31
C ILE A 153 17.52 10.43 -7.62
N ASP A 154 16.74 10.06 -6.59
CA ASP A 154 15.37 9.59 -6.76
C ASP A 154 14.51 10.58 -7.57
N THR A 155 14.49 11.85 -7.14
CA THR A 155 13.72 12.89 -7.84
C THR A 155 14.28 13.19 -9.23
N ALA A 156 15.59 13.10 -9.41
CA ALA A 156 16.22 13.35 -10.71
C ALA A 156 15.81 12.29 -11.75
N ALA A 157 15.75 11.02 -11.35
CA ALA A 157 15.37 9.91 -12.22
C ALA A 157 13.88 9.95 -12.66
N MET A 158 13.05 10.76 -12.02
CA MET A 158 11.62 10.91 -12.32
C MET A 158 11.28 12.17 -13.10
N LYS A 159 12.28 12.93 -13.53
CA LYS A 159 12.13 14.13 -14.35
C LYS A 159 12.41 13.89 -15.82
#